data_4af96c6f1f5c10667c3d4a8c42313b62
#
_entry.id   4af96c6f1f5c10667c3d4a8c42313b62
#
_cell.length_a   1.000
_cell.length_b   1.000
_cell.length_c   1.000
_cell.angle_alpha   90.00
_cell.angle_beta   90.00
_cell.angle_gamma   90.00
#
_symmetry.space_group_name_H-M   'P 1'
#
loop_
_entity.id
_entity.type
_entity.pdbx_description
1 polymer ?
#
loop_
_entity_poly.entity_id
_entity_poly.type
_entity_poly.pdbx_seq_one_letter_code
_entity_poly.pdbx_strand_id
1 'polypeptide(L)'
;MKQQRVKRLALSYLAVIMTLSLVFSVIIYAVTSTQLNRELPPDDHIKQTSEIEDQFNHRLERRDNKTREMVIISLVVLNGVMLVFGYWLSLVLARRTLAPIERSIEQQAQFVSNASHELRTPLAALLLSNEIAMRKRVLTDEKARQVLSQNVEEIKKLTNLSNSLLDLAKSENSLNDPELIDISEIINEVVNRYSSIAKAKQVKIFHNIPDGQKVTLQVNAVRQILSILVDNAIKYAPQKVGEVKIWVSLNKNSVEFIVKDNGPGISLADQKRIFERFYRADAARTRTDASGYGLGLAIAKTLADRCGYTIRIKSKPSAGAEFILVIPN
;
A
#
# COMPACT_ATOMS: atom_id res chain seq x y z
N MET A 1 2.90 -10.57 21.22
CA MET A 1 1.70 -10.93 20.45
C MET A 1 2.01 -11.29 18.99
N LYS A 2 2.84 -10.53 18.24
CA LYS A 2 3.19 -10.81 16.81
C LYS A 2 3.72 -12.23 16.58
N GLN A 3 4.71 -12.68 17.34
CA GLN A 3 5.28 -14.03 17.16
C GLN A 3 4.29 -15.18 17.41
N GLN A 4 3.31 -14.99 18.28
CA GLN A 4 2.30 -16.02 18.54
C GLN A 4 1.32 -16.20 17.38
N ARG A 5 0.93 -15.12 16.69
CA ARG A 5 0.04 -15.20 15.51
C ARG A 5 0.73 -15.88 14.34
N VAL A 6 2.00 -15.53 14.08
CA VAL A 6 2.80 -16.19 13.03
C VAL A 6 2.95 -17.69 13.32
N LYS A 7 3.26 -18.06 14.57
CA LYS A 7 3.39 -19.47 14.97
C LYS A 7 2.07 -20.23 14.83
N ARG A 8 0.93 -19.65 15.23
CA ARG A 8 -0.38 -20.29 15.05
C ARG A 8 -0.73 -20.54 13.59
N LEU A 9 -0.50 -19.55 12.73
CA LEU A 9 -0.74 -19.70 11.29
C LEU A 9 0.22 -20.71 10.66
N ALA A 10 1.49 -20.69 11.04
CA ALA A 10 2.47 -21.67 10.57
C ALA A 10 2.10 -23.11 11.03
N LEU A 11 1.62 -23.27 12.25
CA LEU A 11 1.14 -24.57 12.76
C LEU A 11 -0.10 -25.06 12.00
N SER A 12 -1.04 -24.18 11.62
CA SER A 12 -2.20 -24.57 10.81
C SER A 12 -1.80 -25.02 9.40
N TYR A 13 -0.86 -24.32 8.75
CA TYR A 13 -0.31 -24.76 7.46
C TYR A 13 0.43 -26.09 7.57
N LEU A 14 1.25 -26.25 8.62
CA LEU A 14 1.94 -27.50 8.89
C LEU A 14 0.96 -28.66 9.11
N ALA A 15 -0.12 -28.44 9.88
CA ALA A 15 -1.14 -29.44 10.12
C ALA A 15 -1.77 -29.93 8.80
N VAL A 16 -2.11 -29.01 7.89
CA VAL A 16 -2.67 -29.37 6.57
C VAL A 16 -1.66 -30.19 5.75
N ILE A 17 -0.39 -29.77 5.69
CA ILE A 17 0.67 -30.48 4.96
C ILE A 17 0.87 -31.88 5.52
N MET A 18 0.93 -32.01 6.85
CA MET A 18 1.14 -33.30 7.52
C MET A 18 -0.04 -34.25 7.36
N THR A 19 -1.27 -33.73 7.45
CA THR A 19 -2.48 -34.53 7.22
C THR A 19 -2.49 -35.09 5.80
N LEU A 20 -2.17 -34.26 4.80
CA LEU A 20 -2.10 -34.70 3.41
C LEU A 20 -1.00 -35.75 3.20
N SER A 21 0.19 -35.55 3.79
CA SER A 21 1.32 -36.47 3.73
C SER A 21 0.98 -37.82 4.36
N LEU A 22 0.30 -37.82 5.52
CA LEU A 22 -0.13 -39.05 6.18
C LEU A 22 -1.17 -39.83 5.35
N VAL A 23 -2.16 -39.15 4.79
CA VAL A 23 -3.15 -39.77 3.89
C VAL A 23 -2.47 -40.41 2.70
N PHE A 24 -1.52 -39.72 2.06
CA PHE A 24 -0.74 -40.25 0.96
C PHE A 24 0.10 -41.47 1.36
N SER A 25 0.73 -41.41 2.56
CA SER A 25 1.50 -42.54 3.09
C SER A 25 0.64 -43.78 3.33
N VAL A 26 -0.59 -43.60 3.84
CA VAL A 26 -1.55 -44.71 4.03
C VAL A 26 -1.95 -45.31 2.69
N ILE A 27 -2.22 -44.48 1.69
CA ILE A 27 -2.59 -44.96 0.34
C ILE A 27 -1.43 -45.77 -0.29
N ILE A 28 -0.21 -45.25 -0.22
CA ILE A 28 0.97 -45.94 -0.76
C ILE A 28 1.16 -47.28 -0.08
N TYR A 29 1.08 -47.31 1.26
CA TYR A 29 1.21 -48.57 2.01
C TYR A 29 0.12 -49.56 1.64
N ALA A 30 -1.14 -49.12 1.55
CA ALA A 30 -2.28 -49.98 1.17
C ALA A 30 -2.10 -50.59 -0.24
N VAL A 31 -1.74 -49.77 -1.23
CA VAL A 31 -1.46 -50.21 -2.60
C VAL A 31 -0.32 -51.22 -2.64
N THR A 32 0.78 -50.90 -1.95
CA THR A 32 1.95 -51.82 -1.93
C THR A 32 1.60 -53.12 -1.22
N SER A 33 0.88 -53.10 -0.12
CA SER A 33 0.45 -54.27 0.62
C SER A 33 -0.51 -55.16 -0.20
N THR A 34 -1.43 -54.57 -0.96
CA THR A 34 -2.35 -55.35 -1.85
C THR A 34 -1.63 -55.95 -3.04
N GLN A 35 -0.62 -55.31 -3.58
CA GLN A 35 0.21 -55.87 -4.68
C GLN A 35 1.09 -57.04 -4.21
N LEU A 36 1.67 -56.97 -3.01
CA LEU A 36 2.47 -58.04 -2.42
C LEU A 36 1.60 -59.23 -2.01
N ASN A 37 0.30 -59.06 -1.70
CA ASN A 37 -0.61 -60.16 -1.33
C ASN A 37 -1.31 -60.79 -2.55
N ARG A 38 -1.02 -60.37 -3.79
CA ARG A 38 -1.54 -61.09 -4.96
C ARG A 38 -0.79 -62.41 -5.08
N GLU A 39 -1.46 -63.50 -4.70
CA GLU A 39 -1.02 -64.87 -4.94
C GLU A 39 -0.82 -65.09 -6.45
N LEU A 40 0.28 -65.69 -6.82
CA LEU A 40 0.44 -66.21 -8.17
C LEU A 40 -0.63 -67.28 -8.37
N PRO A 41 -1.30 -67.35 -9.55
CA PRO A 41 -2.23 -68.41 -9.80
C PRO A 41 -1.57 -69.79 -9.64
N PRO A 42 -2.22 -70.77 -8.99
CA PRO A 42 -1.63 -72.06 -8.79
C PRO A 42 -1.30 -72.66 -10.15
N ASP A 43 -0.02 -73.01 -10.37
CA ASP A 43 0.41 -73.69 -11.58
C ASP A 43 0.07 -75.16 -11.42
N ASP A 44 -1.01 -75.63 -12.10
CA ASP A 44 -1.57 -76.99 -11.97
C ASP A 44 -0.66 -78.11 -12.43
N HIS A 45 0.59 -77.84 -12.77
CA HIS A 45 1.50 -78.84 -13.38
C HIS A 45 2.71 -79.27 -12.50
N ILE A 46 2.83 -78.86 -11.25
CA ILE A 46 3.96 -79.28 -10.39
C ILE A 46 3.44 -79.97 -9.12
N LYS A 47 3.00 -81.23 -9.27
CA LYS A 47 2.91 -82.17 -8.16
C LYS A 47 4.18 -83.00 -8.09
N GLN A 48 5.28 -82.44 -7.52
CA GLN A 48 6.38 -83.21 -6.95
C GLN A 48 7.48 -82.24 -6.45
N THR A 49 7.48 -82.02 -5.20
CA THR A 49 8.55 -81.82 -4.24
C THR A 49 8.14 -80.81 -3.17
N SER A 50 7.50 -81.30 -2.13
CA SER A 50 7.02 -80.46 -0.99
C SER A 50 8.14 -79.66 -0.30
N GLU A 51 9.35 -80.12 -0.29
CA GLU A 51 10.49 -79.43 0.38
C GLU A 51 11.02 -78.23 -0.40
N ILE A 52 10.98 -78.29 -1.74
CA ILE A 52 11.44 -77.13 -2.57
C ILE A 52 10.38 -76.03 -2.60
N GLU A 53 9.10 -76.43 -2.58
CA GLU A 53 7.96 -75.50 -2.54
C GLU A 53 7.90 -74.76 -1.19
N ASP A 54 8.14 -75.45 -0.06
CA ASP A 54 8.25 -74.84 1.26
C ASP A 54 9.44 -73.86 1.37
N GLN A 55 10.59 -74.24 0.85
CA GLN A 55 11.76 -73.34 0.82
C GLN A 55 11.53 -72.13 -0.09
N PHE A 56 10.85 -72.28 -1.21
CA PHE A 56 10.54 -71.20 -2.12
C PHE A 56 9.51 -70.24 -1.48
N ASN A 57 8.45 -70.75 -0.88
CA ASN A 57 7.42 -69.98 -0.17
C ASN A 57 8.04 -69.20 1.03
N HIS A 58 8.87 -69.84 1.82
CA HIS A 58 9.61 -69.15 2.91
C HIS A 58 10.55 -68.06 2.40
N ARG A 59 11.18 -68.18 1.21
CA ARG A 59 11.99 -67.11 0.61
C ARG A 59 11.11 -65.98 0.10
N LEU A 60 9.95 -66.24 -0.48
CA LEU A 60 9.00 -65.19 -0.89
C LEU A 60 8.47 -64.42 0.30
N GLU A 61 7.99 -65.11 1.36
CA GLU A 61 7.53 -64.46 2.59
C GLU A 61 8.58 -63.57 3.24
N ARG A 62 9.84 -64.04 3.28
CA ARG A 62 10.94 -63.22 3.81
C ARG A 62 11.25 -61.99 2.96
N ARG A 63 11.12 -62.13 1.63
CA ARG A 63 11.29 -61.02 0.69
C ARG A 63 10.19 -60.00 0.84
N ASP A 64 8.95 -60.43 0.96
CA ASP A 64 7.77 -59.58 1.11
C ASP A 64 7.77 -58.86 2.43
N ASN A 65 8.16 -59.51 3.53
CA ASN A 65 8.31 -58.86 4.84
C ASN A 65 9.43 -57.83 4.83
N LYS A 66 10.60 -58.09 4.21
CA LYS A 66 11.65 -57.08 4.04
C LYS A 66 11.23 -55.90 3.19
N THR A 67 10.44 -56.12 2.15
CA THR A 67 9.92 -55.05 1.30
C THR A 67 8.93 -54.16 2.07
N ARG A 68 8.02 -54.76 2.85
CA ARG A 68 7.11 -54.00 3.74
C ARG A 68 7.87 -53.19 4.78
N GLU A 69 8.89 -53.75 5.44
CA GLU A 69 9.74 -53.00 6.38
C GLU A 69 10.46 -51.83 5.72
N MET A 70 11.02 -52.00 4.54
CA MET A 70 11.67 -50.92 3.80
C MET A 70 10.69 -49.81 3.40
N VAL A 71 9.48 -50.16 2.97
CA VAL A 71 8.43 -49.19 2.63
C VAL A 71 8.04 -48.39 3.88
N ILE A 72 7.80 -49.04 5.01
CA ILE A 72 7.46 -48.36 6.25
C ILE A 72 8.56 -47.42 6.69
N ILE A 73 9.81 -47.85 6.68
CA ILE A 73 10.97 -47.00 7.04
C ILE A 73 11.07 -45.82 6.10
N SER A 74 10.93 -46.02 4.79
CA SER A 74 10.97 -44.97 3.78
C SER A 74 9.87 -43.93 3.99
N LEU A 75 8.63 -44.37 4.31
CA LEU A 75 7.50 -43.50 4.60
C LEU A 75 7.71 -42.70 5.90
N VAL A 76 8.28 -43.30 6.94
CA VAL A 76 8.61 -42.61 8.21
C VAL A 76 9.66 -41.54 7.97
N VAL A 77 10.75 -41.89 7.24
CA VAL A 77 11.81 -40.91 6.88
C VAL A 77 11.22 -39.75 6.04
N LEU A 78 10.42 -40.10 5.03
CA LEU A 78 9.76 -39.10 4.17
C LEU A 78 8.88 -38.13 5.00
N ASN A 79 8.05 -38.65 5.89
CA ASN A 79 7.21 -37.81 6.77
C ASN A 79 8.06 -36.99 7.74
N GLY A 80 9.18 -37.50 8.24
CA GLY A 80 10.13 -36.74 9.04
C GLY A 80 10.75 -35.55 8.31
N VAL A 81 11.20 -35.79 7.07
CA VAL A 81 11.72 -34.72 6.19
C VAL A 81 10.62 -33.69 5.88
N MET A 82 9.40 -34.17 5.55
CA MET A 82 8.25 -33.31 5.29
C MET A 82 7.87 -32.47 6.52
N LEU A 83 8.01 -32.96 7.71
CA LEU A 83 7.75 -32.23 8.94
C LEU A 83 8.73 -31.07 9.12
N VAL A 84 10.03 -31.33 8.95
CA VAL A 84 11.07 -30.30 9.11
C VAL A 84 10.96 -29.23 8.01
N PHE A 85 10.91 -29.67 6.76
CA PHE A 85 10.80 -28.76 5.60
C PHE A 85 9.47 -28.03 5.59
N GLY A 86 8.36 -28.74 5.87
CA GLY A 86 7.03 -28.16 5.96
C GLY A 86 6.91 -27.11 7.06
N TYR A 87 7.55 -27.32 8.22
CA TYR A 87 7.59 -26.32 9.28
C TYR A 87 8.34 -25.05 8.86
N TRP A 88 9.51 -25.20 8.24
CA TRP A 88 10.27 -24.08 7.70
C TRP A 88 9.48 -23.31 6.64
N LEU A 89 8.90 -24.01 5.67
CA LEU A 89 8.08 -23.40 4.60
C LEU A 89 6.85 -22.68 5.18
N SER A 90 6.15 -23.30 6.13
CA SER A 90 4.99 -22.73 6.82
C SER A 90 5.34 -21.43 7.56
N LEU A 91 6.51 -21.35 8.20
CA LEU A 91 7.00 -20.12 8.84
C LEU A 91 7.26 -19.01 7.82
N VAL A 92 7.90 -19.33 6.70
CA VAL A 92 8.17 -18.35 5.63
C VAL A 92 6.86 -17.82 5.05
N LEU A 93 5.93 -18.72 4.76
CA LEU A 93 4.62 -18.37 4.18
C LEU A 93 3.79 -17.53 5.16
N ALA A 94 3.72 -17.96 6.43
CA ALA A 94 3.01 -17.22 7.47
C ALA A 94 3.56 -15.80 7.67
N ARG A 95 4.89 -15.62 7.65
CA ARG A 95 5.51 -14.30 7.73
C ARG A 95 5.17 -13.43 6.50
N ARG A 96 5.23 -13.99 5.29
CA ARG A 96 4.90 -13.26 4.06
C ARG A 96 3.44 -12.83 4.00
N THR A 97 2.54 -13.65 4.52
CA THR A 97 1.09 -13.37 4.49
C THR A 97 0.67 -12.38 5.59
N LEU A 98 1.20 -12.53 6.81
CA LEU A 98 0.81 -11.68 7.92
C LEU A 98 1.47 -10.30 7.90
N ALA A 99 2.72 -10.18 7.44
CA ALA A 99 3.45 -8.92 7.48
C ALA A 99 2.75 -7.75 6.77
N PRO A 100 2.17 -7.90 5.56
CA PRO A 100 1.43 -6.82 4.91
C PRO A 100 0.14 -6.45 5.65
N ILE A 101 -0.57 -7.44 6.20
CA ILE A 101 -1.81 -7.22 6.97
C ILE A 101 -1.51 -6.43 8.26
N GLU A 102 -0.49 -6.83 9.01
CA GLU A 102 -0.09 -6.12 10.23
C GLU A 102 0.32 -4.67 9.93
N ARG A 103 1.09 -4.45 8.85
CA ARG A 103 1.46 -3.10 8.42
C ARG A 103 0.23 -2.26 8.08
N SER A 104 -0.74 -2.84 7.38
CA SER A 104 -1.98 -2.16 7.04
C SER A 104 -2.78 -1.76 8.29
N ILE A 105 -2.90 -2.66 9.27
CA ILE A 105 -3.58 -2.38 10.55
C ILE A 105 -2.84 -1.29 11.33
N GLU A 106 -1.51 -1.34 11.41
CA GLU A 106 -0.71 -0.31 12.08
C GLU A 106 -0.88 1.06 11.40
N GLN A 107 -0.83 1.09 10.07
CA GLN A 107 -1.06 2.32 9.30
C GLN A 107 -2.47 2.88 9.50
N GLN A 108 -3.49 2.01 9.57
CA GLN A 108 -4.86 2.41 9.84
C GLN A 108 -5.03 2.95 11.28
N ALA A 109 -4.43 2.30 12.27
CA ALA A 109 -4.46 2.80 13.65
C ALA A 109 -3.75 4.16 13.78
N GLN A 110 -2.60 4.31 13.15
CA GLN A 110 -1.87 5.59 13.10
C GLN A 110 -2.70 6.68 12.40
N PHE A 111 -3.37 6.34 11.29
CA PHE A 111 -4.24 7.26 10.58
C PHE A 111 -5.38 7.78 11.46
N VAL A 112 -6.10 6.89 12.17
CA VAL A 112 -7.18 7.27 13.08
C VAL A 112 -6.67 8.14 14.23
N SER A 113 -5.52 7.77 14.81
CA SER A 113 -4.88 8.56 15.87
C SER A 113 -4.51 9.96 15.39
N ASN A 114 -3.85 10.08 14.25
CA ASN A 114 -3.42 11.36 13.70
C ASN A 114 -4.63 12.23 13.31
N ALA A 115 -5.66 11.64 12.66
CA ALA A 115 -6.89 12.35 12.33
C ALA A 115 -7.59 12.91 13.59
N SER A 116 -7.64 12.11 14.67
CA SER A 116 -8.21 12.53 15.94
C SER A 116 -7.44 13.70 16.58
N HIS A 117 -6.12 13.69 16.49
CA HIS A 117 -5.28 14.78 16.96
C HIS A 117 -5.47 16.06 16.14
N GLU A 118 -5.48 15.96 14.81
CA GLU A 118 -5.67 17.09 13.90
C GLU A 118 -7.08 17.69 13.97
N LEU A 119 -8.09 16.92 14.35
CA LEU A 119 -9.44 17.41 14.64
C LEU A 119 -9.55 18.08 16.02
N ARG A 120 -8.87 17.52 17.04
CA ARG A 120 -8.98 18.01 18.43
C ARG A 120 -8.43 19.43 18.59
N THR A 121 -7.31 19.74 17.92
CA THR A 121 -6.63 21.03 18.04
C THR A 121 -7.51 22.21 17.64
N PRO A 122 -8.12 22.28 16.43
CA PRO A 122 -9.01 23.37 16.05
C PRO A 122 -10.31 23.39 16.87
N LEU A 123 -10.84 22.23 17.29
CA LEU A 123 -12.00 22.16 18.17
C LEU A 123 -11.70 22.75 19.54
N ALA A 124 -10.54 22.46 20.12
CA ALA A 124 -10.12 23.05 21.40
C ALA A 124 -9.91 24.57 21.28
N ALA A 125 -9.35 25.05 20.16
CA ALA A 125 -9.19 26.48 19.90
C ALA A 125 -10.56 27.19 19.78
N LEU A 126 -11.51 26.59 19.05
CA LEU A 126 -12.89 27.08 18.97
C LEU A 126 -13.55 27.15 20.35
N LEU A 127 -13.46 26.08 21.12
CA LEU A 127 -14.05 26.01 22.45
C LEU A 127 -13.50 27.10 23.37
N LEU A 128 -12.16 27.18 23.44
CA LEU A 128 -11.44 28.12 24.30
C LEU A 128 -11.76 29.60 23.92
N SER A 129 -11.73 29.92 22.62
CA SER A 129 -12.03 31.28 22.15
C SER A 129 -13.46 31.72 22.51
N ASN A 130 -14.41 30.80 22.36
CA ASN A 130 -15.80 31.08 22.73
C ASN A 130 -16.00 31.17 24.25
N GLU A 131 -15.40 30.27 25.06
CA GLU A 131 -15.46 30.35 26.52
C GLU A 131 -14.86 31.64 27.05
N ILE A 132 -13.71 32.08 26.50
CA ILE A 132 -13.10 33.37 26.89
C ILE A 132 -14.04 34.54 26.53
N ALA A 133 -14.66 34.50 25.36
CA ALA A 133 -15.63 35.53 24.95
C ALA A 133 -16.85 35.57 25.88
N MET A 134 -17.40 34.42 26.26
CA MET A 134 -18.57 34.30 27.14
C MET A 134 -18.28 34.74 28.59
N ARG A 135 -17.05 34.55 29.08
CA ARG A 135 -16.68 35.00 30.46
C ARG A 135 -16.50 36.50 30.58
N LYS A 136 -16.42 37.27 29.49
CA LYS A 136 -16.31 38.72 29.52
C LYS A 136 -17.66 39.34 29.81
N ARG A 137 -17.72 40.21 30.82
CA ARG A 137 -18.93 40.88 31.25
C ARG A 137 -19.47 41.85 30.20
N VAL A 138 -18.61 42.42 29.36
CA VAL A 138 -18.93 43.24 28.20
C VAL A 138 -18.05 42.81 27.04
N LEU A 139 -18.68 42.39 25.95
CA LEU A 139 -17.99 42.06 24.69
C LEU A 139 -18.24 43.25 23.74
N THR A 140 -17.17 43.94 23.34
CA THR A 140 -17.30 45.01 22.32
C THR A 140 -17.52 44.39 20.95
N ASP A 141 -18.23 45.10 20.05
CA ASP A 141 -18.49 44.62 18.68
C ASP A 141 -17.23 44.22 17.92
N GLU A 142 -16.14 44.95 18.10
CA GLU A 142 -14.87 44.66 17.47
C GLU A 142 -14.27 43.30 17.94
N LYS A 143 -14.34 43.04 19.26
CA LYS A 143 -13.90 41.76 19.82
C LYS A 143 -14.79 40.61 19.43
N ALA A 144 -16.12 40.82 19.35
CA ALA A 144 -17.07 39.85 18.87
C ALA A 144 -16.75 39.47 17.41
N ARG A 145 -16.52 40.44 16.53
CA ARG A 145 -16.14 40.21 15.13
C ARG A 145 -14.81 39.48 15.02
N GLN A 146 -13.84 39.81 15.85
CA GLN A 146 -12.54 39.10 15.89
C GLN A 146 -12.70 37.63 16.24
N VAL A 147 -13.49 37.31 17.30
CA VAL A 147 -13.76 35.93 17.70
C VAL A 147 -14.49 35.16 16.59
N LEU A 148 -15.52 35.78 15.99
CA LEU A 148 -16.24 35.19 14.86
C LEU A 148 -15.33 34.93 13.65
N SER A 149 -14.44 35.87 13.32
CA SER A 149 -13.47 35.67 12.22
C SER A 149 -12.54 34.51 12.51
N GLN A 150 -12.01 34.40 13.72
CA GLN A 150 -11.16 33.27 14.13
C GLN A 150 -11.94 31.95 14.08
N ASN A 151 -13.18 31.93 14.54
CA ASN A 151 -14.05 30.75 14.47
C ASN A 151 -14.28 30.29 13.02
N VAL A 152 -14.55 31.23 12.11
CA VAL A 152 -14.70 30.92 10.68
C VAL A 152 -13.43 30.32 10.09
N GLU A 153 -12.26 30.81 10.47
CA GLU A 153 -10.99 30.26 10.02
C GLU A 153 -10.78 28.80 10.53
N GLU A 154 -11.07 28.56 11.81
CA GLU A 154 -10.96 27.21 12.37
C GLU A 154 -11.98 26.23 11.75
N ILE A 155 -13.22 26.68 11.49
CA ILE A 155 -14.24 25.89 10.76
C ILE A 155 -13.76 25.56 9.34
N LYS A 156 -13.17 26.53 8.62
CA LYS A 156 -12.59 26.26 7.28
C LYS A 156 -11.48 25.22 7.34
N LYS A 157 -10.61 25.26 8.35
CA LYS A 157 -9.59 24.22 8.55
C LYS A 157 -10.21 22.84 8.75
N LEU A 158 -11.22 22.74 9.63
CA LEU A 158 -11.94 21.48 9.88
C LEU A 158 -12.61 20.95 8.60
N THR A 159 -13.26 21.83 7.84
CA THR A 159 -13.90 21.46 6.56
C THR A 159 -12.87 20.94 5.55
N ASN A 160 -11.73 21.60 5.43
CA ASN A 160 -10.65 21.16 4.53
C ASN A 160 -10.05 19.81 4.96
N LEU A 161 -9.89 19.58 6.27
CA LEU A 161 -9.45 18.28 6.80
C LEU A 161 -10.48 17.20 6.48
N SER A 162 -11.77 17.46 6.74
CA SER A 162 -12.85 16.52 6.44
C SER A 162 -12.90 16.16 4.96
N ASN A 163 -12.81 17.15 4.06
CA ASN A 163 -12.76 16.92 2.61
C ASN A 163 -11.55 16.09 2.21
N SER A 164 -10.36 16.36 2.77
CA SER A 164 -9.16 15.58 2.50
C SER A 164 -9.28 14.12 2.95
N LEU A 165 -9.95 13.87 4.08
CA LEU A 165 -10.25 12.51 4.57
C LEU A 165 -11.25 11.79 3.66
N LEU A 166 -12.28 12.49 3.19
CA LEU A 166 -13.27 11.98 2.23
C LEU A 166 -12.61 11.67 0.87
N ASP A 167 -11.74 12.55 0.39
CA ASP A 167 -11.00 12.34 -0.86
C ASP A 167 -10.08 11.10 -0.75
N LEU A 168 -9.43 10.90 0.39
CA LEU A 168 -8.66 9.70 0.65
C LEU A 168 -9.53 8.44 0.61
N ALA A 169 -10.69 8.46 1.27
CA ALA A 169 -11.62 7.33 1.27
C ALA A 169 -12.23 7.06 -0.12
N LYS A 170 -12.56 8.12 -0.88
CA LYS A 170 -13.06 7.99 -2.26
C LYS A 170 -11.97 7.51 -3.21
N SER A 171 -10.73 7.97 -3.04
CA SER A 171 -9.60 7.51 -3.85
C SER A 171 -9.36 6.00 -3.72
N GLU A 172 -9.88 5.37 -2.66
CA GLU A 172 -9.87 3.92 -2.47
C GLU A 172 -10.98 3.19 -3.27
N ASN A 173 -12.01 3.85 -3.81
CA ASN A 173 -13.20 3.16 -4.32
C ASN A 173 -13.63 3.47 -5.76
N SER A 174 -13.14 4.52 -6.43
CA SER A 174 -13.62 4.89 -7.76
C SER A 174 -12.50 5.26 -8.74
N LEU A 175 -12.22 4.35 -9.64
CA LEU A 175 -11.52 4.64 -10.89
C LEU A 175 -12.56 4.66 -12.00
N ASN A 176 -12.58 5.74 -12.79
CA ASN A 176 -13.33 5.79 -14.04
C ASN A 176 -12.55 5.05 -15.12
N ASP A 177 -13.23 4.68 -16.21
CA ASP A 177 -12.52 4.14 -17.37
C ASP A 177 -11.57 5.18 -17.95
N PRO A 178 -10.44 4.77 -18.55
CA PRO A 178 -9.53 5.68 -19.23
C PRO A 178 -10.22 6.36 -20.42
N GLU A 179 -10.04 7.66 -20.57
CA GLU A 179 -10.64 8.47 -21.62
C GLU A 179 -9.54 9.11 -22.49
N LEU A 180 -9.82 9.24 -23.79
CA LEU A 180 -8.94 9.97 -24.72
C LEU A 180 -9.18 11.47 -24.58
N ILE A 181 -8.21 12.21 -24.08
CA ILE A 181 -8.32 13.63 -23.77
C ILE A 181 -7.10 14.40 -24.29
N ASP A 182 -7.29 15.67 -24.61
CA ASP A 182 -6.18 16.59 -24.89
C ASP A 182 -5.51 16.99 -23.57
N ILE A 183 -4.19 16.84 -23.51
CA ILE A 183 -3.38 17.17 -22.33
C ILE A 183 -3.56 18.63 -21.92
N SER A 184 -3.70 19.53 -22.91
CA SER A 184 -3.87 20.96 -22.69
C SER A 184 -5.12 21.29 -21.89
N GLU A 185 -6.22 20.56 -22.09
CA GLU A 185 -7.46 20.76 -21.35
C GLU A 185 -7.27 20.55 -19.85
N ILE A 186 -6.62 19.46 -19.46
CA ILE A 186 -6.39 19.14 -18.04
C ILE A 186 -5.51 20.20 -17.37
N ILE A 187 -4.41 20.57 -18.03
CA ILE A 187 -3.46 21.52 -17.43
C ILE A 187 -4.08 22.92 -17.34
N ASN A 188 -4.77 23.36 -18.39
CA ASN A 188 -5.43 24.65 -18.38
C ASN A 188 -6.52 24.73 -17.29
N GLU A 189 -7.29 23.66 -17.09
CA GLU A 189 -8.27 23.59 -16.00
C GLU A 189 -7.59 23.72 -14.63
N VAL A 190 -6.49 22.96 -14.40
CA VAL A 190 -5.76 23.02 -13.13
C VAL A 190 -5.13 24.40 -12.92
N VAL A 191 -4.46 24.95 -13.93
CA VAL A 191 -3.85 26.30 -13.86
C VAL A 191 -4.90 27.37 -13.56
N ASN A 192 -6.03 27.35 -14.26
CA ASN A 192 -7.11 28.30 -14.05
C ASN A 192 -7.69 28.22 -12.62
N ARG A 193 -7.86 27.01 -12.09
CA ARG A 193 -8.34 26.77 -10.71
C ARG A 193 -7.45 27.43 -9.66
N TYR A 194 -6.12 27.36 -9.85
CA TYR A 194 -5.16 27.86 -8.88
C TYR A 194 -4.63 29.28 -9.18
N SER A 195 -5.03 29.89 -10.29
CA SER A 195 -4.55 31.20 -10.72
C SER A 195 -4.83 32.32 -9.69
N SER A 196 -6.01 32.34 -9.07
CA SER A 196 -6.38 33.33 -8.05
C SER A 196 -5.54 33.16 -6.78
N ILE A 197 -5.29 31.92 -6.36
CA ILE A 197 -4.49 31.60 -5.16
C ILE A 197 -3.04 31.98 -5.41
N ALA A 198 -2.50 31.67 -6.57
CA ALA A 198 -1.13 32.03 -6.97
C ALA A 198 -0.96 33.55 -7.01
N LYS A 199 -1.91 34.28 -7.60
CA LYS A 199 -1.92 35.76 -7.62
C LYS A 199 -1.93 36.35 -6.20
N ALA A 200 -2.78 35.83 -5.31
CA ALA A 200 -2.86 36.28 -3.93
C ALA A 200 -1.54 36.08 -3.16
N LYS A 201 -0.79 35.03 -3.47
CA LYS A 201 0.55 34.73 -2.92
C LYS A 201 1.70 35.36 -3.70
N GLN A 202 1.41 36.07 -4.79
CA GLN A 202 2.42 36.64 -5.69
C GLN A 202 3.39 35.56 -6.25
N VAL A 203 2.87 34.37 -6.57
CA VAL A 203 3.58 33.26 -7.21
C VAL A 203 3.24 33.26 -8.70
N LYS A 204 4.25 33.16 -9.55
CA LYS A 204 4.07 33.09 -11.02
C LYS A 204 3.95 31.62 -11.43
N ILE A 205 2.92 31.30 -12.22
CA ILE A 205 2.76 30.00 -12.84
C ILE A 205 3.15 30.10 -14.32
N PHE A 206 4.10 29.26 -14.74
CA PHE A 206 4.50 29.10 -16.12
C PHE A 206 4.10 27.70 -16.57
N HIS A 207 3.49 27.58 -17.74
CA HIS A 207 3.21 26.30 -18.35
C HIS A 207 3.60 26.31 -19.83
N ASN A 208 4.14 25.20 -20.27
CA ASN A 208 4.43 24.95 -21.68
C ASN A 208 3.87 23.58 -22.06
N ILE A 209 2.84 23.58 -22.86
CA ILE A 209 2.05 22.40 -23.21
C ILE A 209 2.03 22.27 -24.71
N PRO A 210 2.36 21.11 -25.28
CA PRO A 210 2.18 20.86 -26.70
C PRO A 210 0.67 20.80 -27.02
N ASP A 211 0.24 21.63 -27.96
CA ASP A 211 -1.16 21.67 -28.40
C ASP A 211 -1.53 20.41 -29.20
N GLY A 212 -2.79 19.97 -29.08
CA GLY A 212 -3.36 18.89 -29.90
C GLY A 212 -2.84 17.48 -29.52
N GLN A 213 -2.14 17.31 -28.42
CA GLN A 213 -1.66 16.00 -27.98
C GLN A 213 -2.74 15.28 -27.17
N LYS A 214 -3.31 14.22 -27.76
CA LYS A 214 -4.32 13.39 -27.12
C LYS A 214 -3.68 12.13 -26.55
N VAL A 215 -4.06 11.79 -25.32
CA VAL A 215 -3.61 10.60 -24.60
C VAL A 215 -4.79 9.93 -23.91
N THR A 216 -4.72 8.60 -23.80
CA THR A 216 -5.71 7.82 -23.06
C THR A 216 -5.25 7.68 -21.61
N LEU A 217 -6.01 8.22 -20.67
CA LEU A 217 -5.65 8.21 -19.26
C LEU A 217 -6.88 8.33 -18.33
N GLN A 218 -6.69 8.06 -17.07
CA GLN A 218 -7.68 8.25 -16.00
C GLN A 218 -7.81 9.75 -15.68
N VAL A 219 -8.64 10.46 -16.45
CA VAL A 219 -8.73 11.94 -16.43
C VAL A 219 -8.92 12.50 -15.04
N ASN A 220 -9.87 11.96 -14.27
CA ASN A 220 -10.17 12.45 -12.92
C ASN A 220 -9.01 12.25 -11.95
N ALA A 221 -8.32 11.10 -12.04
CA ALA A 221 -7.16 10.82 -11.21
C ALA A 221 -5.99 11.76 -11.54
N VAL A 222 -5.67 11.94 -12.83
CA VAL A 222 -4.61 12.85 -13.27
C VAL A 222 -4.91 14.29 -12.87
N ARG A 223 -6.15 14.74 -13.08
CA ARG A 223 -6.61 16.08 -12.66
C ARG A 223 -6.43 16.30 -11.16
N GLN A 224 -6.81 15.33 -10.35
CA GLN A 224 -6.69 15.41 -8.90
C GLN A 224 -5.22 15.37 -8.45
N ILE A 225 -4.39 14.49 -9.02
CA ILE A 225 -2.96 14.43 -8.74
C ILE A 225 -2.29 15.76 -9.08
N LEU A 226 -2.50 16.28 -10.29
CA LEU A 226 -1.94 17.56 -10.72
C LEU A 226 -2.41 18.72 -9.84
N SER A 227 -3.69 18.75 -9.46
CA SER A 227 -4.22 19.74 -8.52
C SER A 227 -3.47 19.73 -7.19
N ILE A 228 -3.19 18.56 -6.63
CA ILE A 228 -2.42 18.39 -5.38
C ILE A 228 -0.98 18.86 -5.57
N LEU A 229 -0.33 18.50 -6.67
CA LEU A 229 1.06 18.88 -6.93
C LEU A 229 1.20 20.38 -7.14
N VAL A 230 0.28 21.00 -7.87
CA VAL A 230 0.27 22.46 -8.11
C VAL A 230 -0.06 23.23 -6.82
N ASP A 231 -1.04 22.78 -6.03
CA ASP A 231 -1.34 23.37 -4.72
C ASP A 231 -0.10 23.36 -3.80
N ASN A 232 0.59 22.20 -3.72
CA ASN A 232 1.81 22.08 -2.96
C ASN A 232 2.92 23.02 -3.50
N ALA A 233 3.12 23.08 -4.82
CA ALA A 233 4.11 23.95 -5.43
C ALA A 233 3.85 25.43 -5.08
N ILE A 234 2.61 25.92 -5.20
CA ILE A 234 2.22 27.30 -4.83
C ILE A 234 2.39 27.54 -3.32
N LYS A 235 2.08 26.54 -2.51
CA LYS A 235 2.09 26.63 -1.06
C LYS A 235 3.52 26.77 -0.50
N TYR A 236 4.48 26.05 -1.08
CA TYR A 236 5.86 26.05 -0.63
C TYR A 236 6.76 27.00 -1.41
N ALA A 237 6.29 27.56 -2.53
CA ALA A 237 7.02 28.61 -3.22
C ALA A 237 7.22 29.85 -2.30
N PRO A 238 8.38 30.54 -2.41
CA PRO A 238 8.62 31.74 -1.63
C PRO A 238 7.69 32.87 -2.06
N GLN A 239 7.24 33.70 -1.10
CA GLN A 239 6.42 34.86 -1.42
C GLN A 239 7.18 35.87 -2.30
N LYS A 240 6.49 36.55 -3.21
CA LYS A 240 6.97 37.61 -4.14
C LYS A 240 7.89 37.12 -5.25
N VAL A 241 8.70 36.06 -5.06
CA VAL A 241 9.62 35.50 -6.05
C VAL A 241 9.34 34.04 -6.35
N GLY A 242 8.16 33.56 -5.96
CA GLY A 242 7.74 32.20 -6.19
C GLY A 242 7.48 31.90 -7.67
N GLU A 243 8.01 30.80 -8.15
CA GLU A 243 7.77 30.29 -9.51
C GLU A 243 7.33 28.83 -9.44
N VAL A 244 6.26 28.54 -10.18
CA VAL A 244 5.78 27.18 -10.44
C VAL A 244 5.82 26.96 -11.94
N LYS A 245 6.52 25.92 -12.39
CA LYS A 245 6.64 25.55 -13.80
C LYS A 245 5.96 24.21 -14.02
N ILE A 246 5.10 24.15 -15.04
CA ILE A 246 4.34 22.96 -15.41
C ILE A 246 4.63 22.66 -16.89
N TRP A 247 5.08 21.44 -17.18
CA TRP A 247 5.27 20.99 -18.56
C TRP A 247 5.02 19.49 -18.71
N VAL A 248 4.90 19.04 -19.93
CA VAL A 248 4.71 17.64 -20.28
C VAL A 248 5.86 17.18 -21.17
N SER A 249 6.35 15.99 -20.89
CA SER A 249 7.33 15.30 -21.72
C SER A 249 6.69 14.02 -22.28
N LEU A 250 6.69 13.91 -23.59
CA LEU A 250 6.16 12.75 -24.30
C LEU A 250 7.33 11.84 -24.69
N ASN A 251 7.39 10.66 -24.09
CA ASN A 251 8.37 9.64 -24.38
C ASN A 251 7.71 8.49 -25.16
N LYS A 252 8.51 7.61 -25.79
CA LYS A 252 7.97 6.45 -26.54
C LYS A 252 7.03 5.56 -25.73
N ASN A 253 7.30 5.41 -24.42
CA ASN A 253 6.62 4.46 -23.56
C ASN A 253 5.87 5.12 -22.38
N SER A 254 5.86 6.45 -22.29
CA SER A 254 5.23 7.15 -21.16
C SER A 254 4.97 8.61 -21.46
N VAL A 255 3.94 9.14 -20.81
CA VAL A 255 3.68 10.57 -20.69
C VAL A 255 4.08 11.01 -19.29
N GLU A 256 4.90 12.06 -19.21
CA GLU A 256 5.36 12.60 -17.92
C GLU A 256 4.82 14.01 -17.73
N PHE A 257 4.03 14.22 -16.68
CA PHE A 257 3.61 15.54 -16.21
C PHE A 257 4.56 16.00 -15.12
N ILE A 258 5.18 17.15 -15.31
CA ILE A 258 6.20 17.67 -14.42
C ILE A 258 5.71 18.98 -13.80
N VAL A 259 5.75 19.05 -12.46
CA VAL A 259 5.45 20.24 -11.67
C VAL A 259 6.68 20.59 -10.84
N LYS A 260 7.26 21.76 -11.07
CA LYS A 260 8.46 22.22 -10.39
C LYS A 260 8.22 23.55 -9.69
N ASP A 261 8.68 23.67 -8.46
CA ASP A 261 8.71 24.90 -7.69
C ASP A 261 10.16 25.34 -7.38
N ASN A 262 10.31 26.58 -6.98
CA ASN A 262 11.56 27.14 -6.47
C ASN A 262 11.54 27.34 -4.93
N GLY A 263 10.84 26.48 -4.22
CA GLY A 263 10.70 26.48 -2.77
C GLY A 263 11.95 26.02 -2.02
N PRO A 264 11.82 25.71 -0.72
CA PRO A 264 12.95 25.33 0.14
C PRO A 264 13.57 23.98 -0.22
N GLY A 265 12.94 23.21 -1.11
CA GLY A 265 13.35 21.86 -1.43
C GLY A 265 13.11 20.88 -0.28
N ILE A 266 13.47 19.61 -0.54
CA ILE A 266 13.16 18.49 0.34
C ILE A 266 14.43 17.64 0.54
N SER A 267 14.77 17.36 1.79
CA SER A 267 15.93 16.52 2.13
C SER A 267 15.74 15.08 1.66
N LEU A 268 16.84 14.35 1.42
CA LEU A 268 16.77 12.93 1.03
C LEU A 268 16.05 12.03 2.06
N ALA A 269 16.14 12.40 3.34
CA ALA A 269 15.44 11.68 4.41
C ALA A 269 13.92 11.88 4.30
N ASP A 270 13.51 13.15 4.07
CA ASP A 270 12.10 13.51 3.94
C ASP A 270 11.48 12.95 2.64
N GLN A 271 12.22 12.92 1.52
CA GLN A 271 11.73 12.40 0.24
C GLN A 271 11.20 10.96 0.33
N LYS A 272 11.72 10.16 1.25
CA LYS A 272 11.24 8.80 1.50
C LYS A 272 9.90 8.75 2.22
N ARG A 273 9.55 9.84 2.91
CA ARG A 273 8.42 9.90 3.84
C ARG A 273 7.31 10.85 3.43
N ILE A 274 7.55 11.78 2.50
CA ILE A 274 6.56 12.80 2.10
C ILE A 274 5.25 12.24 1.55
N PHE A 275 5.22 10.97 1.16
CA PHE A 275 4.02 10.26 0.72
C PHE A 275 3.31 9.51 1.87
N GLU A 276 3.88 9.51 3.09
CA GLU A 276 3.21 8.98 4.27
C GLU A 276 2.07 9.91 4.70
N ARG A 277 0.97 9.34 5.17
CA ARG A 277 -0.20 10.11 5.64
C ARG A 277 0.17 10.96 6.86
N PHE A 278 -0.23 12.23 6.89
CA PHE A 278 0.06 13.23 7.93
C PHE A 278 1.55 13.59 8.09
N TYR A 279 2.41 13.13 7.20
CA TYR A 279 3.81 13.50 7.25
C TYR A 279 4.03 14.93 6.77
N ARG A 280 4.84 15.68 7.51
CA ARG A 280 5.31 17.03 7.17
C ARG A 280 6.79 17.13 7.52
N ALA A 281 7.60 17.61 6.59
CA ALA A 281 9.01 17.90 6.84
C ALA A 281 9.15 19.01 7.91
N ASP A 282 10.17 18.96 8.75
CA ASP A 282 10.34 19.90 9.88
C ASP A 282 10.41 21.37 9.41
N ALA A 283 11.03 21.64 8.27
CA ALA A 283 11.05 22.96 7.66
C ALA A 283 9.64 23.49 7.27
N ALA A 284 8.66 22.62 7.11
CA ALA A 284 7.27 22.96 6.83
C ALA A 284 6.42 23.15 8.10
N ARG A 285 6.88 22.64 9.25
CA ARG A 285 6.19 22.80 10.55
C ARG A 285 6.35 24.19 11.13
N THR A 286 7.49 24.82 10.89
CA THR A 286 7.83 26.15 11.44
C THR A 286 7.21 27.32 10.68
N ARG A 287 6.68 27.10 9.45
CA ARG A 287 6.00 28.13 8.68
C ARG A 287 4.49 28.11 9.00
N THR A 288 4.03 29.10 9.74
CA THR A 288 2.62 29.30 10.10
C THR A 288 1.68 29.42 8.90
N ASP A 289 2.18 29.87 7.74
CA ASP A 289 1.38 30.05 6.51
C ASP A 289 1.21 28.81 5.64
N ALA A 290 1.94 27.72 5.92
CA ALA A 290 1.81 26.48 5.18
C ALA A 290 0.72 25.60 5.78
N SER A 291 -0.54 26.02 5.67
CA SER A 291 -1.70 25.22 6.11
C SER A 291 -1.83 23.93 5.30
N GLY A 292 -1.75 22.76 5.94
CA GLY A 292 -2.00 21.47 5.30
C GLY A 292 -1.68 20.32 6.23
N TYR A 293 -2.53 19.31 6.19
CA TYR A 293 -2.52 18.18 7.11
C TYR A 293 -1.55 17.06 6.70
N GLY A 294 -0.74 17.25 5.63
CA GLY A 294 0.14 16.19 5.14
C GLY A 294 -0.60 15.02 4.47
N LEU A 295 -1.83 15.26 3.97
CA LEU A 295 -2.64 14.24 3.29
C LEU A 295 -2.53 14.31 1.77
N GLY A 296 -2.26 15.48 1.19
CA GLY A 296 -2.31 15.68 -0.26
C GLY A 296 -1.39 14.73 -1.03
N LEU A 297 -0.09 14.68 -0.71
CA LEU A 297 0.85 13.79 -1.40
C LEU A 297 0.53 12.31 -1.17
N ALA A 298 -0.01 11.93 -0.02
CA ALA A 298 -0.48 10.57 0.24
C ALA A 298 -1.68 10.20 -0.66
N ILE A 299 -2.62 11.13 -0.86
CA ILE A 299 -3.75 10.97 -1.80
C ILE A 299 -3.22 10.83 -3.23
N ALA A 300 -2.32 11.73 -3.66
CA ALA A 300 -1.73 11.68 -4.99
C ALA A 300 -1.02 10.33 -5.25
N LYS A 301 -0.26 9.83 -4.28
CA LYS A 301 0.42 8.53 -4.36
C LYS A 301 -0.58 7.38 -4.44
N THR A 302 -1.62 7.37 -3.60
CA THR A 302 -2.66 6.33 -3.61
C THR A 302 -3.38 6.27 -4.97
N LEU A 303 -3.76 7.43 -5.53
CA LEU A 303 -4.38 7.52 -6.84
C LEU A 303 -3.44 7.02 -7.95
N ALA A 304 -2.18 7.46 -7.93
CA ALA A 304 -1.19 7.03 -8.92
C ALA A 304 -0.99 5.51 -8.88
N ASP A 305 -0.77 4.94 -7.70
CA ASP A 305 -0.55 3.50 -7.54
C ASP A 305 -1.73 2.67 -8.06
N ARG A 306 -2.96 3.13 -7.83
CA ARG A 306 -4.18 2.46 -8.30
C ARG A 306 -4.37 2.52 -9.81
N CYS A 307 -3.95 3.62 -10.43
CA CYS A 307 -3.97 3.76 -11.89
C CYS A 307 -2.78 3.06 -12.58
N GLY A 308 -1.86 2.46 -11.83
CA GLY A 308 -0.62 1.95 -12.39
C GLY A 308 0.38 3.05 -12.77
N TYR A 309 0.19 4.27 -12.25
CA TYR A 309 1.06 5.41 -12.48
C TYR A 309 2.15 5.51 -11.43
N THR A 310 3.22 6.25 -11.70
CA THR A 310 4.33 6.43 -10.77
C THR A 310 4.56 7.92 -10.52
N ILE A 311 4.67 8.32 -9.24
CA ILE A 311 5.12 9.66 -8.89
C ILE A 311 6.59 9.60 -8.47
N ARG A 312 7.44 10.35 -9.19
CA ARG A 312 8.86 10.53 -8.86
C ARG A 312 9.10 11.94 -8.36
N ILE A 313 10.15 12.11 -7.55
CA ILE A 313 10.58 13.40 -7.03
C ILE A 313 12.06 13.61 -7.30
N LYS A 314 12.42 14.84 -7.69
CA LYS A 314 13.79 15.35 -7.72
C LYS A 314 13.84 16.64 -6.93
N SER A 315 14.59 16.65 -5.84
CA SER A 315 14.69 17.82 -4.98
C SER A 315 16.03 17.84 -4.24
N LYS A 316 16.50 19.04 -3.95
CA LYS A 316 17.63 19.29 -3.05
C LYS A 316 17.25 20.45 -2.12
N PRO A 317 17.72 20.47 -0.88
CA PRO A 317 17.52 21.62 0.01
C PRO A 317 17.93 22.93 -0.68
N SER A 318 17.09 23.95 -0.55
CA SER A 318 17.21 25.29 -1.14
C SER A 318 17.18 25.36 -2.67
N ALA A 319 16.83 24.29 -3.37
CA ALA A 319 16.78 24.25 -4.84
C ALA A 319 15.37 23.96 -5.41
N GLY A 320 14.34 23.99 -4.54
CA GLY A 320 12.97 23.64 -4.92
C GLY A 320 12.73 22.14 -5.04
N ALA A 321 11.53 21.79 -5.49
CA ALA A 321 11.15 20.40 -5.75
C ALA A 321 10.55 20.26 -7.14
N GLU A 322 10.82 19.13 -7.78
CA GLU A 322 10.28 18.73 -9.07
C GLU A 322 9.56 17.38 -8.88
N PHE A 323 8.24 17.41 -9.00
CA PHE A 323 7.38 16.23 -8.97
C PHE A 323 7.05 15.79 -10.39
N ILE A 324 7.18 14.51 -10.67
CA ILE A 324 6.99 13.92 -11.98
C ILE A 324 5.96 12.80 -11.87
N LEU A 325 4.78 13.01 -12.47
CA LEU A 325 3.78 11.96 -12.65
C LEU A 325 4.07 11.24 -13.97
N VAL A 326 4.39 9.97 -13.89
CA VAL A 326 4.70 9.10 -15.04
C VAL A 326 3.52 8.19 -15.32
N ILE A 327 2.98 8.29 -16.51
CA ILE A 327 1.86 7.51 -17.02
C ILE A 327 2.42 6.60 -18.12
N PRO A 328 2.40 5.28 -17.98
CA PRO A 328 2.78 4.37 -19.06
C PRO A 328 1.74 4.44 -20.21
N ASN A 329 2.24 4.33 -21.46
CA ASN A 329 1.38 4.29 -22.65
C ASN A 329 0.67 2.95 -22.78
#